data_2cd419cf19af131a8cb8f2dccadfdb84
#
_entry.id   2cd419cf19af131a8cb8f2dccadfdb84
#
_cell.length_a   1.000
_cell.length_b   1.000
_cell.length_c   1.000
_cell.angle_alpha   90.00
_cell.angle_beta   90.00
_cell.angle_gamma   90.00
#
_symmetry.space_group_name_H-M   'P 1'
#
loop_
_entity.id
_entity.type
_entity.pdbx_description
1 polymer ?
#
loop_
_entity_poly.entity_id
_entity_poly.type
_entity_poly.pdbx_seq_one_letter_code
_entity_poly.pdbx_strand_id
1 'polypeptide(L)'
;LRLLASLALQNLGRRKARSFLLVAAVAVASGVVFTGATLMRSIDRSMAVGFTRLGADLMVVPEGALTNITAALLVVEPTDLVLDRDAFAKARLAGIARAAPQKIVRVEHSGVGSHHESADLIGFDPALDFTIRPWLVEKLNRGMRPGDVILGAGRAAPLGSELLIFGKPHLVYGRLGRAGVGTHERGVFMSFDTLEALAPSVHGHGGGPPPVLQKGNVSGFLVELAPGATPLQARFAILSTLKGVKVVAGDSTLSGIRQGLEALLDGILALMVLMFASTALMVCVLFSAIVAERRGELGLLKAIGARRGQIVGMMVTEAVLATGFGGALGVVLGVLVMRLYERSLVHYLEKLGVPFLWLDLPRMAAAAVGAVVLACLIGALGALYPAWRASRRDPYDLVRGEG
;
A
#
# COMPACT_ATOMS: atom_id res chain seq x y z
N LEU A 1 -42.75 3.14 8.54
CA LEU A 1 -41.44 3.35 7.92
C LEU A 1 -41.53 3.66 6.42
N ARG A 2 -42.32 2.91 5.61
CA ARG A 2 -42.47 3.14 4.15
C ARG A 2 -43.09 4.51 3.83
N LEU A 3 -44.11 4.95 4.57
CA LEU A 3 -44.77 6.28 4.42
C LEU A 3 -43.80 7.43 4.77
N LEU A 4 -42.97 7.27 5.83
CA LEU A 4 -42.00 8.29 6.23
C LEU A 4 -40.88 8.42 5.18
N ALA A 5 -40.42 7.30 4.60
CA ALA A 5 -39.42 7.29 3.55
C ALA A 5 -39.91 7.94 2.24
N SER A 6 -41.18 7.70 1.84
CA SER A 6 -41.76 8.31 0.64
C SER A 6 -41.95 9.81 0.79
N LEU A 7 -42.40 10.29 1.96
CA LEU A 7 -42.50 11.70 2.29
C LEU A 7 -41.12 12.39 2.33
N ALA A 8 -40.09 11.72 2.89
CA ALA A 8 -38.73 12.24 2.92
C ALA A 8 -38.14 12.41 1.50
N LEU A 9 -38.38 11.45 0.61
CA LEU A 9 -37.94 11.52 -0.80
C LEU A 9 -38.66 12.65 -1.59
N GLN A 10 -39.94 12.84 -1.38
CA GLN A 10 -40.71 13.95 -2.02
C GLN A 10 -40.24 15.32 -1.52
N ASN A 11 -39.87 15.43 -0.25
CA ASN A 11 -39.38 16.67 0.36
C ASN A 11 -38.00 17.09 -0.12
N LEU A 12 -37.10 16.10 -0.36
CA LEU A 12 -35.77 16.36 -0.93
C LEU A 12 -35.87 17.03 -2.33
N GLY A 13 -36.92 16.72 -3.11
CA GLY A 13 -37.13 17.28 -4.44
C GLY A 13 -37.60 18.74 -4.46
N ARG A 14 -38.18 19.26 -3.38
CA ARG A 14 -38.77 20.64 -3.35
C ARG A 14 -37.73 21.75 -3.10
N ARG A 15 -36.58 21.47 -2.46
CA ARG A 15 -35.53 22.47 -2.13
C ARG A 15 -34.16 22.04 -2.65
N LYS A 16 -34.04 21.96 -3.97
CA LYS A 16 -32.91 21.37 -4.70
C LYS A 16 -31.53 21.90 -4.29
N ALA A 17 -31.39 23.22 -4.09
CA ALA A 17 -30.08 23.82 -3.79
C ALA A 17 -29.49 23.39 -2.45
N ARG A 18 -30.28 23.37 -1.35
CA ARG A 18 -29.77 23.00 -0.01
C ARG A 18 -29.55 21.49 0.14
N SER A 19 -30.51 20.72 -0.40
CA SER A 19 -30.34 19.25 -0.44
C SER A 19 -29.12 18.86 -1.26
N PHE A 20 -28.86 19.56 -2.36
CA PHE A 20 -27.67 19.37 -3.19
C PHE A 20 -26.38 19.70 -2.42
N LEU A 21 -26.32 20.86 -1.74
CA LEU A 21 -25.17 21.27 -0.94
C LEU A 21 -24.87 20.25 0.19
N LEU A 22 -25.92 19.77 0.87
CA LEU A 22 -25.80 18.77 1.91
C LEU A 22 -25.23 17.46 1.35
N VAL A 23 -25.85 16.94 0.27
CA VAL A 23 -25.41 15.70 -0.40
C VAL A 23 -23.98 15.84 -0.91
N ALA A 24 -23.65 16.98 -1.55
CA ALA A 24 -22.30 17.23 -2.08
C ALA A 24 -21.24 17.27 -0.97
N ALA A 25 -21.51 17.98 0.13
CA ALA A 25 -20.58 18.05 1.25
C ALA A 25 -20.35 16.67 1.91
N VAL A 26 -21.43 15.92 2.12
CA VAL A 26 -21.33 14.56 2.68
C VAL A 26 -20.65 13.63 1.68
N ALA A 27 -20.87 13.78 0.37
CA ALA A 27 -20.22 12.99 -0.65
C ALA A 27 -18.70 13.23 -0.66
N VAL A 28 -18.26 14.49 -0.58
CA VAL A 28 -16.82 14.81 -0.48
C VAL A 28 -16.23 14.20 0.78
N ALA A 29 -16.83 14.41 1.94
CA ALA A 29 -16.33 13.89 3.20
C ALA A 29 -16.27 12.34 3.22
N SER A 30 -17.33 11.67 2.78
CA SER A 30 -17.40 10.21 2.69
C SER A 30 -16.40 9.66 1.67
N GLY A 31 -16.20 10.34 0.53
CA GLY A 31 -15.19 9.99 -0.46
C GLY A 31 -13.78 10.07 0.10
N VAL A 32 -13.44 11.14 0.83
CA VAL A 32 -12.15 11.30 1.50
C VAL A 32 -11.93 10.22 2.56
N VAL A 33 -12.93 9.95 3.40
CA VAL A 33 -12.86 8.90 4.44
C VAL A 33 -12.68 7.52 3.81
N PHE A 34 -13.43 7.20 2.78
CA PHE A 34 -13.32 5.92 2.07
C PHE A 34 -11.94 5.76 1.42
N THR A 35 -11.48 6.77 0.68
CA THR A 35 -10.19 6.76 -0.02
C THR A 35 -9.04 6.68 0.99
N GLY A 36 -9.08 7.50 2.03
CA GLY A 36 -8.07 7.52 3.08
C GLY A 36 -7.98 6.19 3.85
N ALA A 37 -9.12 5.64 4.26
CA ALA A 37 -9.18 4.35 4.96
C ALA A 37 -8.71 3.18 4.08
N THR A 38 -9.02 3.22 2.78
CA THR A 38 -8.57 2.19 1.83
C THR A 38 -7.07 2.30 1.59
N LEU A 39 -6.56 3.51 1.40
CA LEU A 39 -5.12 3.76 1.21
C LEU A 39 -4.32 3.35 2.45
N MET A 40 -4.76 3.77 3.64
CA MET A 40 -4.13 3.41 4.90
C MET A 40 -4.01 1.89 5.07
N ARG A 41 -5.12 1.15 4.90
CA ARG A 41 -5.11 -0.31 5.00
C ARG A 41 -4.30 -1.00 3.90
N SER A 42 -4.24 -0.43 2.70
CA SER A 42 -3.40 -0.94 1.61
C SER A 42 -1.92 -0.80 1.94
N ILE A 43 -1.51 0.35 2.50
CA ILE A 43 -0.14 0.60 2.94
C ILE A 43 0.23 -0.33 4.09
N ASP A 44 -0.60 -0.43 5.13
CA ASP A 44 -0.37 -1.34 6.27
C ASP A 44 -0.20 -2.79 5.82
N ARG A 45 -1.05 -3.25 4.91
CA ARG A 45 -0.96 -4.60 4.35
C ARG A 45 0.30 -4.79 3.53
N SER A 46 0.64 -3.81 2.71
CA SER A 46 1.85 -3.83 1.89
C SER A 46 3.10 -3.93 2.76
N MET A 47 3.14 -3.16 3.84
CA MET A 47 4.21 -3.25 4.83
C MET A 47 4.23 -4.63 5.51
N ALA A 48 3.09 -5.09 6.02
CA ALA A 48 3.02 -6.39 6.69
C ALA A 48 3.48 -7.55 5.80
N VAL A 49 3.06 -7.57 4.53
CA VAL A 49 3.49 -8.60 3.58
C VAL A 49 4.96 -8.43 3.20
N GLY A 50 5.43 -7.20 3.00
CA GLY A 50 6.83 -6.90 2.73
C GLY A 50 7.74 -7.36 3.87
N PHE A 51 7.36 -7.06 5.12
CA PHE A 51 8.17 -7.38 6.30
C PHE A 51 8.14 -8.85 6.72
N THR A 52 7.02 -9.55 6.60
CA THR A 52 6.94 -10.98 6.96
C THR A 52 7.64 -11.90 5.97
N ARG A 53 7.90 -11.44 4.75
CA ARG A 53 8.61 -12.17 3.71
C ARG A 53 10.05 -11.69 3.48
N LEU A 54 10.53 -10.72 4.27
CA LEU A 54 11.94 -10.35 4.27
C LEU A 54 12.75 -11.58 4.64
N GLY A 55 13.51 -12.09 3.67
CA GLY A 55 14.29 -13.32 3.86
C GLY A 55 15.55 -13.10 4.69
N ALA A 56 16.01 -11.85 4.88
CA ALA A 56 17.26 -11.53 5.56
C ALA A 56 17.06 -10.50 6.67
N ASP A 57 17.82 -10.66 7.76
CA ASP A 57 17.85 -9.72 8.88
C ASP A 57 18.85 -8.58 8.64
N LEU A 58 19.97 -8.91 7.98
CA LEU A 58 21.03 -7.96 7.64
C LEU A 58 21.43 -8.12 6.17
N MET A 59 21.86 -7.00 5.57
CA MET A 59 22.55 -6.98 4.29
C MET A 59 23.94 -6.43 4.45
N VAL A 60 24.93 -7.10 3.88
CA VAL A 60 26.34 -6.71 3.89
C VAL A 60 26.79 -6.40 2.48
N VAL A 61 27.24 -5.18 2.26
CA VAL A 61 27.71 -4.69 0.96
C VAL A 61 29.05 -3.99 1.11
N PRO A 62 29.78 -3.76 0.00
CA PRO A 62 31.01 -2.96 0.05
C PRO A 62 30.76 -1.56 0.62
N GLU A 63 31.72 -1.03 1.36
CA GLU A 63 31.71 0.35 1.82
C GLU A 63 31.72 1.29 0.60
N GLY A 64 30.78 2.25 0.57
CA GLY A 64 30.59 3.12 -0.60
C GLY A 64 29.57 2.62 -1.62
N ALA A 65 29.08 1.38 -1.53
CA ALA A 65 27.95 0.94 -2.35
C ALA A 65 26.68 1.73 -2.00
N LEU A 66 26.00 2.23 -3.05
CA LEU A 66 24.68 2.83 -2.88
C LEU A 66 23.72 1.72 -2.42
N THR A 67 22.98 1.98 -1.36
CA THR A 67 22.00 1.04 -0.83
C THR A 67 20.63 1.70 -0.92
N ASN A 68 19.75 1.15 -1.74
CA ASN A 68 18.34 1.49 -1.68
C ASN A 68 17.72 0.73 -0.50
N ILE A 69 17.33 1.48 0.49
CA ILE A 69 16.91 1.01 1.80
C ILE A 69 15.70 0.04 1.72
N THR A 70 14.83 0.23 0.75
CA THR A 70 13.62 -0.58 0.58
C THR A 70 13.85 -1.90 -0.15
N ALA A 71 14.87 -1.97 -1.01
CA ALA A 71 15.27 -3.20 -1.66
C ALA A 71 16.27 -4.02 -0.84
N ALA A 72 16.84 -3.40 0.20
CA ALA A 72 18.04 -3.83 0.89
C ALA A 72 18.03 -5.23 1.49
N LEU A 73 16.86 -5.80 1.78
CA LEU A 73 16.76 -7.12 2.44
C LEU A 73 16.25 -8.23 1.50
N LEU A 74 15.93 -7.91 0.27
CA LEU A 74 15.49 -8.89 -0.73
C LEU A 74 16.56 -9.13 -1.79
N VAL A 75 17.21 -8.06 -2.24
CA VAL A 75 18.23 -8.09 -3.28
C VAL A 75 19.23 -6.98 -3.03
N VAL A 76 20.50 -7.28 -3.27
CA VAL A 76 21.57 -6.27 -3.26
C VAL A 76 21.40 -5.34 -4.45
N GLU A 77 21.74 -4.05 -4.33
CA GLU A 77 21.74 -3.12 -5.47
C GLU A 77 22.96 -3.35 -6.39
N PRO A 78 22.80 -3.09 -7.71
CA PRO A 78 23.93 -3.14 -8.65
C PRO A 78 25.05 -2.20 -8.19
N THR A 79 26.26 -2.73 -8.15
CA THR A 79 27.47 -1.99 -7.76
C THR A 79 28.68 -2.53 -8.49
N ASP A 80 29.63 -1.65 -8.83
CA ASP A 80 30.93 -2.03 -9.38
C ASP A 80 31.93 -2.47 -8.29
N LEU A 81 31.57 -2.20 -7.01
CA LEU A 81 32.36 -2.65 -5.87
C LEU A 81 32.04 -4.11 -5.56
N VAL A 82 33.03 -4.87 -5.13
CA VAL A 82 32.89 -6.31 -4.93
C VAL A 82 33.44 -6.75 -3.58
N LEU A 83 32.90 -7.87 -3.07
CA LEU A 83 33.37 -8.59 -1.89
C LEU A 83 33.82 -9.99 -2.29
N ASP A 84 34.70 -10.57 -1.49
CA ASP A 84 35.09 -11.98 -1.64
C ASP A 84 33.91 -12.89 -1.26
N ARG A 85 33.52 -13.79 -2.17
CA ARG A 85 32.42 -14.77 -1.96
C ARG A 85 32.57 -15.58 -0.68
N ASP A 86 33.84 -15.93 -0.32
CA ASP A 86 34.12 -16.77 0.81
C ASP A 86 34.35 -16.00 2.12
N ALA A 87 34.17 -14.69 2.12
CA ALA A 87 34.41 -13.81 3.27
C ALA A 87 33.72 -14.30 4.55
N PHE A 88 32.44 -14.68 4.47
CA PHE A 88 31.71 -15.20 5.62
C PHE A 88 32.10 -16.60 6.05
N ALA A 89 32.43 -17.49 5.10
CA ALA A 89 32.89 -18.83 5.39
C ALA A 89 34.25 -18.80 6.13
N LYS A 90 35.12 -17.87 5.73
CA LYS A 90 36.46 -17.66 6.39
C LYS A 90 36.32 -17.04 7.78
N ALA A 91 35.35 -16.16 7.98
CA ALA A 91 35.19 -15.35 9.19
C ALA A 91 34.54 -16.09 10.37
N ARG A 92 33.76 -17.16 10.14
CA ARG A 92 33.03 -17.95 11.17
C ARG A 92 32.38 -17.12 12.26
N LEU A 93 31.58 -16.13 11.86
CA LEU A 93 31.01 -15.14 12.76
C LEU A 93 29.93 -15.73 13.68
N ALA A 94 30.06 -15.48 14.98
CA ALA A 94 29.04 -15.87 15.96
C ALA A 94 27.73 -15.06 15.75
N GLY A 95 26.60 -15.71 15.97
CA GLY A 95 25.29 -15.08 15.85
C GLY A 95 24.72 -15.02 14.41
N ILE A 96 25.44 -15.60 13.44
CA ILE A 96 24.96 -15.71 12.05
C ILE A 96 24.57 -17.16 11.79
N ALA A 97 23.29 -17.35 11.36
CA ALA A 97 22.80 -18.68 10.98
C ALA A 97 23.15 -19.01 9.53
N ARG A 98 22.93 -18.09 8.62
CA ARG A 98 23.20 -18.25 7.18
C ARG A 98 23.62 -16.92 6.56
N ALA A 99 24.48 -16.99 5.55
CA ALA A 99 24.85 -15.87 4.71
C ALA A 99 24.75 -16.31 3.24
N ALA A 100 23.83 -15.70 2.50
CA ALA A 100 23.59 -15.97 1.10
C ALA A 100 24.32 -14.91 0.25
N PRO A 101 25.36 -15.27 -0.51
CA PRO A 101 26.02 -14.36 -1.43
C PRO A 101 25.13 -14.08 -2.63
N GLN A 102 25.17 -12.84 -3.12
CA GLN A 102 24.47 -12.44 -4.35
C GLN A 102 25.40 -11.65 -5.27
N LYS A 103 25.25 -11.89 -6.59
CA LYS A 103 25.80 -11.07 -7.67
C LYS A 103 24.66 -10.36 -8.35
N ILE A 104 24.78 -9.07 -8.60
CA ILE A 104 23.78 -8.33 -9.35
C ILE A 104 24.42 -7.45 -10.39
N VAL A 105 23.86 -7.50 -11.61
CA VAL A 105 24.28 -6.66 -12.73
C VAL A 105 23.04 -6.09 -13.40
N ARG A 106 23.02 -4.79 -13.57
CA ARG A 106 21.99 -4.12 -14.36
C ARG A 106 22.41 -4.10 -15.82
N VAL A 107 21.53 -4.58 -16.68
CA VAL A 107 21.71 -4.55 -18.12
C VAL A 107 20.72 -3.56 -18.71
N GLU A 108 21.26 -2.49 -19.31
CA GLU A 108 20.47 -1.50 -20.05
C GLU A 108 20.40 -1.92 -21.51
N HIS A 109 19.20 -1.85 -22.11
CA HIS A 109 18.94 -2.07 -23.53
C HIS A 109 19.37 -3.43 -24.13
N SER A 110 18.40 -4.27 -24.39
CA SER A 110 18.46 -5.39 -25.36
C SER A 110 19.13 -6.72 -24.99
N GLY A 111 19.48 -6.97 -23.74
CA GLY A 111 20.08 -8.27 -23.39
C GLY A 111 19.09 -9.38 -23.07
N VAL A 112 17.80 -9.09 -22.79
CA VAL A 112 16.86 -10.06 -22.22
C VAL A 112 15.49 -9.98 -22.91
N GLY A 113 15.13 -11.02 -23.67
CA GLY A 113 13.85 -11.14 -24.37
C GLY A 113 13.68 -10.15 -25.52
N SER A 114 12.42 -9.94 -25.94
CA SER A 114 12.04 -9.05 -27.05
C SER A 114 11.78 -7.60 -26.63
N HIS A 115 11.89 -7.26 -25.36
CA HIS A 115 11.59 -5.94 -24.83
C HIS A 115 12.87 -5.13 -24.57
N HIS A 116 12.87 -3.87 -24.98
CA HIS A 116 13.96 -2.91 -24.75
C HIS A 116 14.03 -2.36 -23.30
N GLU A 117 13.53 -3.11 -22.33
CA GLU A 117 13.54 -2.72 -20.92
C GLU A 117 14.81 -3.16 -20.22
N SER A 118 15.29 -2.35 -19.28
CA SER A 118 16.40 -2.71 -18.39
C SER A 118 16.06 -3.97 -17.59
N ALA A 119 17.04 -4.86 -17.43
CA ALA A 119 16.92 -6.07 -16.64
C ALA A 119 17.99 -6.11 -15.56
N ASP A 120 17.60 -6.55 -14.38
CA ASP A 120 18.54 -6.85 -13.29
C ASP A 120 18.82 -8.36 -13.32
N LEU A 121 20.06 -8.74 -13.70
CA LEU A 121 20.51 -10.13 -13.66
C LEU A 121 21.05 -10.43 -12.26
N ILE A 122 20.43 -11.38 -11.57
CA ILE A 122 20.72 -11.71 -10.17
C ILE A 122 21.25 -13.13 -10.09
N GLY A 123 22.54 -13.26 -9.78
CA GLY A 123 23.17 -14.53 -9.49
C GLY A 123 23.02 -14.88 -8.02
N PHE A 124 22.67 -16.13 -7.73
CA PHE A 124 22.55 -16.64 -6.39
C PHE A 124 23.06 -18.09 -6.32
N ASP A 125 23.32 -18.58 -5.12
CA ASP A 125 23.65 -19.99 -4.87
C ASP A 125 22.38 -20.73 -4.45
N PRO A 126 21.81 -21.63 -5.28
CA PRO A 126 20.58 -22.33 -4.95
C PRO A 126 20.65 -23.19 -3.66
N ALA A 127 21.87 -23.57 -3.20
CA ALA A 127 22.05 -24.33 -1.98
C ALA A 127 22.08 -23.47 -0.72
N LEU A 128 22.63 -22.27 -0.81
CA LEU A 128 22.79 -21.34 0.31
C LEU A 128 21.67 -20.33 0.41
N ASP A 129 20.93 -20.10 -0.68
CA ASP A 129 19.89 -19.09 -0.72
C ASP A 129 18.67 -19.46 0.13
N PHE A 130 18.20 -18.49 0.89
CA PHE A 130 16.98 -18.57 1.69
C PHE A 130 16.02 -17.40 1.38
N THR A 131 16.43 -16.48 0.52
CA THR A 131 15.70 -15.22 0.28
C THR A 131 14.77 -15.29 -0.91
N ILE A 132 15.07 -16.10 -1.93
CA ILE A 132 14.29 -16.25 -3.17
C ILE A 132 13.18 -17.29 -3.01
N ARG A 133 13.46 -18.39 -2.31
CA ARG A 133 12.51 -19.51 -2.12
C ARG A 133 11.12 -19.09 -1.57
N PRO A 134 11.01 -18.20 -0.57
CA PRO A 134 9.71 -17.78 -0.03
C PRO A 134 8.82 -17.03 -1.04
N TRP A 135 9.43 -16.48 -2.09
CA TRP A 135 8.73 -15.73 -3.13
C TRP A 135 8.37 -16.57 -4.36
N LEU A 136 8.84 -17.81 -4.44
CA LEU A 136 8.61 -18.68 -5.58
C LEU A 136 7.15 -19.18 -5.58
N VAL A 137 6.33 -18.62 -6.46
CA VAL A 137 4.90 -18.95 -6.58
C VAL A 137 4.68 -20.16 -7.49
N GLU A 138 5.41 -20.19 -8.61
CA GLU A 138 5.30 -21.24 -9.63
C GLU A 138 6.70 -21.75 -9.97
N LYS A 139 6.84 -23.08 -10.11
CA LYS A 139 8.09 -23.71 -10.52
C LYS A 139 7.84 -25.02 -11.27
N LEU A 140 8.80 -25.43 -12.07
CA LEU A 140 8.80 -26.77 -12.67
C LEU A 140 8.97 -27.85 -11.58
N ASN A 141 8.35 -28.99 -11.79
CA ASN A 141 8.37 -30.11 -10.84
C ASN A 141 9.71 -30.90 -10.89
N ARG A 142 10.82 -30.18 -10.81
CA ARG A 142 12.19 -30.71 -10.76
C ARG A 142 13.12 -29.74 -10.03
N GLY A 143 14.35 -30.13 -9.80
CA GLY A 143 15.40 -29.23 -9.32
C GLY A 143 15.86 -28.24 -10.40
N MET A 144 16.34 -27.06 -9.99
CA MET A 144 16.96 -26.08 -10.86
C MET A 144 18.28 -26.62 -11.40
N ARG A 145 18.53 -26.46 -12.70
CA ARG A 145 19.74 -26.89 -13.40
C ARG A 145 20.54 -25.68 -13.89
N PRO A 146 21.85 -25.86 -14.20
CA PRO A 146 22.59 -24.84 -14.90
C PRO A 146 21.88 -24.42 -16.20
N GLY A 147 21.77 -23.13 -16.45
CA GLY A 147 21.03 -22.58 -17.58
C GLY A 147 19.54 -22.25 -17.29
N ASP A 148 18.98 -22.72 -16.17
CA ASP A 148 17.63 -22.35 -15.76
C ASP A 148 17.59 -20.94 -15.18
N VAL A 149 16.45 -20.25 -15.37
CA VAL A 149 16.21 -18.92 -14.82
C VAL A 149 14.89 -18.85 -14.08
N ILE A 150 14.83 -18.03 -13.03
CA ILE A 150 13.60 -17.66 -12.32
C ILE A 150 13.28 -16.20 -12.65
N LEU A 151 12.03 -15.91 -12.99
CA LEU A 151 11.61 -14.57 -13.38
C LEU A 151 10.92 -13.85 -12.23
N GLY A 152 11.22 -12.57 -12.08
CA GLY A 152 10.45 -11.67 -11.22
C GLY A 152 9.02 -11.48 -11.75
N ALA A 153 8.11 -11.06 -10.87
CA ALA A 153 6.68 -10.98 -11.17
C ALA A 153 6.32 -10.01 -12.30
N GLY A 154 7.16 -9.00 -12.55
CA GLY A 154 6.98 -8.04 -13.64
C GLY A 154 7.30 -8.58 -15.05
N ARG A 155 7.86 -9.79 -15.17
CA ARG A 155 8.21 -10.40 -16.44
C ARG A 155 7.23 -11.48 -16.84
N ALA A 156 6.67 -11.34 -18.05
CA ALA A 156 5.68 -12.27 -18.59
C ALA A 156 6.38 -13.27 -19.52
N ALA A 157 6.72 -14.47 -19.00
CA ALA A 157 7.05 -15.59 -19.82
C ALA A 157 6.48 -16.88 -19.21
N PRO A 158 5.95 -17.82 -20.02
CA PRO A 158 5.39 -19.08 -19.50
C PRO A 158 6.46 -19.96 -18.84
N LEU A 159 6.07 -20.76 -17.85
CA LEU A 159 6.95 -21.80 -17.30
C LEU A 159 7.36 -22.80 -18.38
N GLY A 160 8.63 -23.19 -18.39
CA GLY A 160 9.18 -24.12 -19.36
C GLY A 160 9.44 -23.52 -20.73
N SER A 161 9.13 -22.24 -20.98
CA SER A 161 9.52 -21.54 -22.21
C SER A 161 11.00 -21.17 -22.19
N GLU A 162 11.55 -20.90 -23.37
CA GLU A 162 12.92 -20.39 -23.51
C GLU A 162 12.92 -18.87 -23.51
N LEU A 163 13.77 -18.28 -22.69
CA LEU A 163 14.06 -16.87 -22.66
C LEU A 163 15.46 -16.63 -23.25
N LEU A 164 15.55 -15.79 -24.27
CA LEU A 164 16.83 -15.41 -24.85
C LEU A 164 17.50 -14.35 -23.97
N ILE A 165 18.71 -14.64 -23.48
CA ILE A 165 19.54 -13.70 -22.75
C ILE A 165 20.86 -13.58 -23.50
N PHE A 166 21.17 -12.41 -24.06
CA PHE A 166 22.29 -12.19 -24.98
C PHE A 166 22.37 -13.22 -26.10
N GLY A 167 21.22 -13.59 -26.69
CA GLY A 167 21.14 -14.56 -27.78
C GLY A 167 21.29 -16.02 -27.36
N LYS A 168 21.50 -16.32 -26.08
CA LYS A 168 21.56 -17.69 -25.55
C LYS A 168 20.20 -18.08 -24.96
N PRO A 169 19.66 -19.27 -25.26
CA PRO A 169 18.40 -19.74 -24.69
C PRO A 169 18.59 -20.19 -23.25
N HIS A 170 17.70 -19.72 -22.37
CA HIS A 170 17.59 -20.12 -20.97
C HIS A 170 16.19 -20.58 -20.66
N LEU A 171 16.04 -21.68 -19.95
CA LEU A 171 14.74 -22.23 -19.62
C LEU A 171 14.12 -21.52 -18.40
N VAL A 172 12.89 -21.07 -18.51
CA VAL A 172 12.13 -20.48 -17.41
C VAL A 172 11.71 -21.57 -16.42
N TYR A 173 12.48 -21.70 -15.35
CA TYR A 173 12.27 -22.70 -14.29
C TYR A 173 11.16 -22.32 -13.33
N GLY A 174 11.03 -21.02 -12.99
CA GLY A 174 10.08 -20.55 -12.00
C GLY A 174 9.73 -19.09 -12.14
N ARG A 175 8.71 -18.67 -11.39
CA ARG A 175 8.26 -17.27 -11.30
C ARG A 175 8.08 -16.87 -9.85
N LEU A 176 8.54 -15.67 -9.55
CA LEU A 176 8.37 -15.08 -8.23
C LEU A 176 7.02 -14.35 -8.13
N GLY A 177 6.49 -14.30 -6.92
CA GLY A 177 5.35 -13.46 -6.58
C GLY A 177 5.74 -11.99 -6.51
N ARG A 178 4.75 -11.11 -6.57
CA ARG A 178 4.95 -9.67 -6.44
C ARG A 178 5.54 -9.32 -5.07
N ALA A 179 6.72 -8.72 -5.09
CA ALA A 179 7.40 -8.20 -3.91
C ALA A 179 7.20 -6.69 -3.75
N GLY A 180 6.85 -6.00 -4.83
CA GLY A 180 6.75 -4.55 -4.91
C GLY A 180 8.10 -3.83 -4.92
N VAL A 181 9.20 -4.57 -5.04
CA VAL A 181 10.56 -4.05 -5.16
C VAL A 181 10.98 -4.13 -6.62
N GLY A 182 11.24 -2.99 -7.24
CA GLY A 182 11.47 -2.90 -8.69
C GLY A 182 12.57 -3.81 -9.21
N THR A 183 13.68 -3.93 -8.51
CA THR A 183 14.79 -4.83 -8.85
C THR A 183 14.37 -6.30 -8.77
N HIS A 184 13.55 -6.67 -7.79
CA HIS A 184 13.02 -8.03 -7.65
C HIS A 184 11.94 -8.32 -8.70
N GLU A 185 11.08 -7.35 -9.03
CA GLU A 185 10.01 -7.50 -10.03
C GLU A 185 10.57 -7.66 -11.45
N ARG A 186 11.60 -6.88 -11.80
CA ARG A 186 12.27 -6.93 -13.11
C ARG A 186 13.42 -7.92 -13.18
N GLY A 187 13.76 -8.56 -12.04
CA GLY A 187 14.89 -9.45 -11.88
C GLY A 187 14.78 -10.72 -12.75
N VAL A 188 15.94 -11.17 -13.22
CA VAL A 188 16.13 -12.52 -13.75
C VAL A 188 17.15 -13.21 -12.85
N PHE A 189 16.68 -14.20 -12.13
CA PHE A 189 17.48 -14.90 -11.12
C PHE A 189 18.05 -16.18 -11.72
N MET A 190 19.34 -16.43 -11.51
CA MET A 190 20.06 -17.59 -12.06
C MET A 190 21.18 -18.04 -11.13
N SER A 191 21.71 -19.24 -11.34
CA SER A 191 22.89 -19.68 -10.60
C SER A 191 24.13 -18.84 -10.95
N PHE A 192 25.11 -18.80 -10.05
CA PHE A 192 26.39 -18.12 -10.31
C PHE A 192 27.04 -18.60 -11.59
N ASP A 193 27.10 -19.93 -11.79
CA ASP A 193 27.73 -20.49 -13.00
C ASP A 193 27.05 -20.01 -14.28
N THR A 194 25.71 -19.91 -14.26
CA THR A 194 24.94 -19.41 -15.39
C THR A 194 25.22 -17.93 -15.64
N LEU A 195 25.26 -17.10 -14.59
CA LEU A 195 25.52 -15.68 -14.70
C LEU A 195 26.97 -15.40 -15.16
N GLU A 196 27.96 -16.13 -14.60
CA GLU A 196 29.36 -16.01 -14.95
C GLU A 196 29.62 -16.41 -16.42
N ALA A 197 28.87 -17.40 -16.94
CA ALA A 197 28.92 -17.78 -18.37
C ALA A 197 28.41 -16.68 -19.32
N LEU A 198 27.65 -15.70 -18.82
CA LEU A 198 27.21 -14.55 -19.59
C LEU A 198 28.21 -13.37 -19.54
N ALA A 199 29.24 -13.44 -18.67
CA ALA A 199 30.22 -12.34 -18.49
C ALA A 199 30.81 -11.77 -19.79
N PRO A 200 31.19 -12.58 -20.83
CA PRO A 200 31.71 -12.05 -22.08
C PRO A 200 30.72 -11.19 -22.89
N SER A 201 29.41 -11.38 -22.60
CA SER A 201 28.34 -10.66 -23.35
C SER A 201 27.85 -9.42 -22.60
N VAL A 202 28.25 -9.24 -21.33
CA VAL A 202 27.87 -8.12 -20.48
C VAL A 202 28.98 -7.08 -20.48
N HIS A 203 28.67 -5.86 -20.91
CA HIS A 203 29.64 -4.76 -20.94
C HIS A 203 29.34 -3.79 -19.79
N GLY A 204 30.31 -3.55 -18.92
CA GLY A 204 30.24 -2.55 -17.85
C GLY A 204 30.62 -1.14 -18.39
N HIS A 205 30.54 -0.15 -17.50
CA HIS A 205 30.86 1.25 -17.81
C HIS A 205 32.30 1.47 -18.36
N GLY A 206 33.23 0.51 -18.13
CA GLY A 206 34.61 0.55 -18.60
C GLY A 206 34.89 -0.24 -19.88
N GLY A 207 33.87 -0.72 -20.61
CA GLY A 207 34.02 -1.46 -21.88
C GLY A 207 34.41 -2.92 -21.75
N GLY A 208 34.66 -3.41 -20.53
CA GLY A 208 34.90 -4.82 -20.18
C GLY A 208 33.80 -5.44 -19.32
N PRO A 209 33.91 -6.75 -19.02
CA PRO A 209 32.93 -7.39 -18.12
C PRO A 209 33.02 -6.77 -16.71
N PRO A 210 31.87 -6.52 -16.07
CA PRO A 210 31.81 -5.98 -14.71
C PRO A 210 32.62 -6.83 -13.72
N PRO A 211 33.35 -6.25 -12.77
CA PRO A 211 34.18 -6.99 -11.79
C PRO A 211 33.39 -8.02 -10.98
N VAL A 212 32.11 -7.78 -10.76
CA VAL A 212 31.22 -8.69 -10.03
C VAL A 212 31.00 -10.02 -10.76
N LEU A 213 31.14 -10.08 -12.08
CA LEU A 213 31.00 -11.31 -12.87
C LEU A 213 32.24 -12.21 -12.84
N GLN A 214 33.34 -11.73 -12.29
CA GLN A 214 34.53 -12.57 -12.08
C GLN A 214 34.23 -13.61 -10.98
N LYS A 215 34.86 -14.79 -11.14
CA LYS A 215 34.76 -15.86 -10.13
C LYS A 215 35.30 -15.37 -8.80
N GLY A 216 34.62 -15.75 -7.72
CA GLY A 216 35.01 -15.35 -6.37
C GLY A 216 34.52 -14.00 -5.91
N ASN A 217 33.99 -13.18 -6.79
CA ASN A 217 33.43 -11.86 -6.45
C ASN A 217 31.90 -11.93 -6.24
N VAL A 218 31.37 -11.13 -5.30
CA VAL A 218 29.94 -10.94 -5.09
C VAL A 218 29.63 -9.46 -4.85
N SER A 219 28.38 -9.04 -5.14
CA SER A 219 27.90 -7.69 -4.85
C SER A 219 27.61 -7.48 -3.36
N GLY A 220 27.28 -8.54 -2.64
CA GLY A 220 27.00 -8.50 -1.21
C GLY A 220 26.44 -9.82 -0.68
N PHE A 221 26.05 -9.79 0.58
CA PHE A 221 25.48 -10.93 1.30
C PHE A 221 24.16 -10.54 1.93
N LEU A 222 23.20 -11.45 1.87
CA LEU A 222 21.99 -11.43 2.67
C LEU A 222 22.19 -12.40 3.86
N VAL A 223 22.01 -11.91 5.07
CA VAL A 223 22.38 -12.61 6.30
C VAL A 223 21.15 -12.86 7.16
N GLU A 224 21.00 -14.10 7.60
CA GLU A 224 20.02 -14.54 8.58
C GLU A 224 20.70 -14.73 9.93
N LEU A 225 20.11 -14.19 10.98
CA LEU A 225 20.64 -14.28 12.34
C LEU A 225 20.31 -15.64 12.97
N ALA A 226 21.20 -16.09 13.85
CA ALA A 226 20.92 -17.24 14.70
C ALA A 226 19.83 -16.91 15.73
N PRO A 227 19.00 -17.88 16.14
CA PRO A 227 18.01 -17.66 17.19
C PRO A 227 18.63 -17.05 18.45
N GLY A 228 18.09 -15.91 18.90
CA GLY A 228 18.59 -15.18 20.08
C GLY A 228 19.72 -14.18 19.81
N ALA A 229 20.28 -14.12 18.61
CA ALA A 229 21.23 -13.09 18.23
C ALA A 229 20.49 -11.77 17.89
N THR A 230 21.07 -10.64 18.31
CA THR A 230 20.53 -9.34 17.97
C THR A 230 21.22 -8.73 16.72
N PRO A 231 20.50 -7.94 15.89
CA PRO A 231 21.08 -7.27 14.73
C PRO A 231 22.31 -6.41 15.08
N LEU A 232 22.29 -5.79 16.26
CA LEU A 232 23.38 -4.94 16.72
C LEU A 232 24.65 -5.75 17.02
N GLN A 233 24.51 -6.90 17.70
CA GLN A 233 25.63 -7.81 18.00
C GLN A 233 26.24 -8.37 16.71
N ALA A 234 25.40 -8.85 15.79
CA ALA A 234 25.87 -9.38 14.52
C ALA A 234 26.54 -8.30 13.66
N ARG A 235 25.98 -7.08 13.64
CA ARG A 235 26.60 -5.93 12.96
C ARG A 235 27.99 -5.64 13.51
N PHE A 236 28.13 -5.60 14.83
CA PHE A 236 29.44 -5.39 15.47
C PHE A 236 30.43 -6.49 15.12
N ALA A 237 29.99 -7.74 15.18
CA ALA A 237 30.82 -8.90 14.82
C ALA A 237 31.31 -8.85 13.37
N ILE A 238 30.42 -8.48 12.43
CA ILE A 238 30.75 -8.32 11.01
C ILE A 238 31.76 -7.21 10.81
N LEU A 239 31.49 -6.01 11.33
CA LEU A 239 32.35 -4.83 11.15
C LEU A 239 33.72 -4.96 11.81
N SER A 240 33.83 -5.74 12.90
CA SER A 240 35.12 -6.00 13.55
C SER A 240 36.00 -6.98 12.78
N THR A 241 35.40 -7.88 11.98
CA THR A 241 36.11 -8.96 11.30
C THR A 241 36.30 -8.67 9.80
N LEU A 242 35.32 -8.12 9.15
CA LEU A 242 35.37 -7.80 7.72
C LEU A 242 35.62 -6.29 7.53
N LYS A 243 36.74 -5.97 6.82
CA LYS A 243 37.07 -4.56 6.50
C LYS A 243 36.45 -4.13 5.17
N GLY A 244 36.14 -2.84 5.04
CA GLY A 244 35.59 -2.27 3.83
C GLY A 244 34.17 -2.70 3.51
N VAL A 245 33.39 -3.08 4.53
CA VAL A 245 31.98 -3.47 4.41
C VAL A 245 31.06 -2.51 5.16
N LYS A 246 29.87 -2.31 4.60
CA LYS A 246 28.76 -1.62 5.23
C LYS A 246 27.66 -2.64 5.56
N VAL A 247 27.19 -2.63 6.79
CA VAL A 247 26.12 -3.50 7.26
C VAL A 247 24.83 -2.69 7.37
N VAL A 248 23.82 -3.10 6.63
CA VAL A 248 22.48 -2.54 6.67
C VAL A 248 21.58 -3.49 7.43
N ALA A 249 21.06 -3.05 8.56
CA ALA A 249 20.13 -3.81 9.38
C ALA A 249 18.70 -3.45 9.00
N GLY A 250 17.85 -4.45 8.86
CA GLY A 250 16.42 -4.26 8.55
C GLY A 250 15.71 -3.34 9.53
N ASP A 251 15.91 -3.59 10.83
CA ASP A 251 15.23 -2.87 11.89
C ASP A 251 15.54 -1.37 11.93
N SER A 252 16.80 -0.97 11.76
CA SER A 252 17.19 0.45 11.90
C SER A 252 16.76 1.30 10.71
N THR A 253 16.70 0.71 9.56
CA THR A 253 16.36 1.38 8.30
C THR A 253 14.85 1.39 8.09
N LEU A 254 14.20 0.29 8.43
CA LEU A 254 12.76 0.14 8.39
C LEU A 254 12.05 0.96 9.46
N SER A 255 12.67 1.18 10.63
CA SER A 255 12.10 2.03 11.69
C SER A 255 11.94 3.48 11.23
N GLY A 256 12.90 4.04 10.50
CA GLY A 256 12.79 5.39 9.96
C GLY A 256 11.69 5.55 8.91
N ILE A 257 11.59 4.57 7.99
CA ILE A 257 10.50 4.56 6.99
C ILE A 257 9.16 4.32 7.66
N ARG A 258 9.09 3.37 8.59
CA ARG A 258 7.89 3.07 9.36
C ARG A 258 7.42 4.29 10.15
N GLN A 259 8.31 4.97 10.85
CA GLN A 259 8.00 6.19 11.59
C GLN A 259 7.51 7.31 10.66
N GLY A 260 8.14 7.50 9.49
CA GLY A 260 7.68 8.45 8.49
C GLY A 260 6.30 8.12 7.91
N LEU A 261 6.05 6.83 7.64
CA LEU A 261 4.75 6.35 7.19
C LEU A 261 3.68 6.42 8.28
N GLU A 262 4.00 6.07 9.53
CA GLU A 262 3.11 6.22 10.68
C GLU A 262 2.70 7.69 10.86
N ALA A 263 3.65 8.63 10.79
CA ALA A 263 3.35 10.06 10.85
C ALA A 263 2.43 10.53 9.70
N LEU A 264 2.61 9.98 8.49
CA LEU A 264 1.77 10.28 7.33
C LEU A 264 0.36 9.70 7.50
N LEU A 265 0.25 8.47 8.04
CA LEU A 265 -1.02 7.82 8.35
C LEU A 265 -1.78 8.57 9.46
N ASP A 266 -1.08 9.03 10.49
CA ASP A 266 -1.65 9.87 11.55
C ASP A 266 -2.16 11.21 11.00
N GLY A 267 -1.43 11.81 10.06
CA GLY A 267 -1.86 13.02 9.34
C GLY A 267 -3.13 12.79 8.53
N ILE A 268 -3.23 11.66 7.82
CA ILE A 268 -4.44 11.28 7.08
C ILE A 268 -5.61 11.06 8.05
N LEU A 269 -5.37 10.37 9.16
CA LEU A 269 -6.39 10.14 10.19
C LEU A 269 -6.88 11.45 10.79
N ALA A 270 -5.98 12.38 11.12
CA ALA A 270 -6.33 13.69 11.63
C ALA A 270 -7.18 14.48 10.62
N LEU A 271 -6.80 14.44 9.34
CA LEU A 271 -7.59 15.05 8.25
C LEU A 271 -9.00 14.44 8.15
N MET A 272 -9.11 13.12 8.24
CA MET A 272 -10.40 12.41 8.21
C MET A 272 -11.29 12.83 9.39
N VAL A 273 -10.73 12.92 10.59
CA VAL A 273 -11.46 13.37 11.80
C VAL A 273 -11.91 14.82 11.65
N LEU A 274 -11.05 15.70 11.15
CA LEU A 274 -11.39 17.10 10.91
C LEU A 274 -12.52 17.25 9.87
N MET A 275 -12.44 16.50 8.77
CA MET A 275 -13.48 16.47 7.74
C MET A 275 -14.81 15.95 8.28
N PHE A 276 -14.76 14.91 9.12
CA PHE A 276 -15.93 14.35 9.79
C PHE A 276 -16.59 15.40 10.70
N ALA A 277 -15.81 16.05 11.57
CA ALA A 277 -16.30 17.09 12.49
C ALA A 277 -16.90 18.30 11.74
N SER A 278 -16.19 18.78 10.71
CA SER A 278 -16.66 19.89 9.87
C SER A 278 -17.97 19.56 9.16
N THR A 279 -18.07 18.34 8.61
CA THR A 279 -19.31 17.89 7.94
C THR A 279 -20.46 17.74 8.92
N ALA A 280 -20.23 17.22 10.13
CA ALA A 280 -21.24 17.13 11.17
C ALA A 280 -21.78 18.50 11.59
N LEU A 281 -20.90 19.49 11.75
CA LEU A 281 -21.29 20.89 12.02
C LEU A 281 -22.10 21.47 10.86
N MET A 282 -21.67 21.27 9.62
CA MET A 282 -22.38 21.74 8.43
C MET A 282 -23.79 21.12 8.34
N VAL A 283 -23.91 19.81 8.59
CA VAL A 283 -25.21 19.12 8.65
C VAL A 283 -26.09 19.74 9.74
N CYS A 284 -25.56 19.98 10.93
CA CYS A 284 -26.29 20.59 12.04
C CYS A 284 -26.82 22.00 11.66
N VAL A 285 -26.00 22.84 11.04
CA VAL A 285 -26.39 24.19 10.59
C VAL A 285 -27.47 24.13 9.51
N LEU A 286 -27.27 23.28 8.49
CA LEU A 286 -28.25 23.13 7.40
C LEU A 286 -29.59 22.60 7.91
N PHE A 287 -29.59 21.60 8.80
CA PHE A 287 -30.82 21.09 9.40
C PHE A 287 -31.48 22.12 10.31
N SER A 288 -30.71 22.93 11.04
CA SER A 288 -31.27 24.05 11.82
C SER A 288 -32.00 25.05 10.94
N ALA A 289 -31.47 25.37 9.76
CA ALA A 289 -32.12 26.24 8.79
C ALA A 289 -33.38 25.59 8.17
N ILE A 290 -33.35 24.30 7.83
CA ILE A 290 -34.50 23.55 7.31
C ILE A 290 -35.62 23.52 8.35
N VAL A 291 -35.30 23.26 9.62
CA VAL A 291 -36.26 23.28 10.73
C VAL A 291 -36.89 24.66 10.89
N ALA A 292 -36.08 25.72 10.82
CA ALA A 292 -36.58 27.10 10.95
C ALA A 292 -37.60 27.46 9.85
N GLU A 293 -37.36 27.01 8.62
CA GLU A 293 -38.30 27.27 7.50
C GLU A 293 -39.59 26.46 7.58
N ARG A 294 -39.54 25.25 8.21
CA ARG A 294 -40.71 24.36 8.36
C ARG A 294 -41.45 24.54 9.67
N ARG A 295 -41.22 25.63 10.39
CA ARG A 295 -41.86 25.89 11.69
C ARG A 295 -43.39 25.79 11.63
N GLY A 296 -44.02 26.36 10.61
CA GLY A 296 -45.48 26.31 10.41
C GLY A 296 -46.00 24.87 10.16
N GLU A 297 -45.32 24.12 9.28
CA GLU A 297 -45.68 22.70 9.01
C GLU A 297 -45.56 21.84 10.26
N LEU A 298 -44.48 22.04 11.05
CA LEU A 298 -44.26 21.31 12.31
C LEU A 298 -45.27 21.72 13.38
N GLY A 299 -45.66 22.99 13.42
CA GLY A 299 -46.74 23.49 14.28
C GLY A 299 -48.08 22.84 13.96
N LEU A 300 -48.44 22.75 12.69
CA LEU A 300 -49.66 22.09 12.21
C LEU A 300 -49.68 20.59 12.57
N LEU A 301 -48.57 19.87 12.33
CA LEU A 301 -48.45 18.46 12.71
C LEU A 301 -48.65 18.25 14.19
N LYS A 302 -48.14 19.16 15.04
CA LYS A 302 -48.39 19.11 16.49
C LYS A 302 -49.84 19.40 16.85
N ALA A 303 -50.48 20.36 16.16
CA ALA A 303 -51.88 20.68 16.41
C ALA A 303 -52.82 19.51 16.09
N ILE A 304 -52.46 18.69 15.10
CA ILE A 304 -53.19 17.46 14.71
C ILE A 304 -52.82 16.26 15.64
N GLY A 305 -51.94 16.45 16.63
CA GLY A 305 -51.63 15.45 17.67
C GLY A 305 -50.38 14.63 17.41
N ALA A 306 -49.47 15.04 16.52
CA ALA A 306 -48.19 14.34 16.36
C ALA A 306 -47.33 14.39 17.64
N ARG A 307 -46.84 13.24 18.05
CA ARG A 307 -45.99 13.10 19.23
C ARG A 307 -44.59 13.67 18.93
N ARG A 308 -43.91 14.22 19.95
CA ARG A 308 -42.57 14.79 19.83
C ARG A 308 -41.57 13.83 19.16
N GLY A 309 -41.62 12.53 19.59
CA GLY A 309 -40.73 11.49 19.02
C GLY A 309 -40.99 11.21 17.54
N GLN A 310 -42.22 11.39 17.05
CA GLN A 310 -42.55 11.19 15.63
C GLN A 310 -41.96 12.31 14.77
N ILE A 311 -42.00 13.56 15.27
CA ILE A 311 -41.38 14.70 14.59
C ILE A 311 -39.88 14.55 14.53
N VAL A 312 -39.22 14.22 15.66
CA VAL A 312 -37.78 13.97 15.69
C VAL A 312 -37.41 12.81 14.78
N GLY A 313 -38.14 11.69 14.87
CA GLY A 313 -37.90 10.52 14.02
C GLY A 313 -38.02 10.82 12.54
N MET A 314 -39.03 11.60 12.13
CA MET A 314 -39.20 12.02 10.74
C MET A 314 -38.00 12.85 10.24
N MET A 315 -37.55 13.83 11.01
CA MET A 315 -36.41 14.70 10.63
C MET A 315 -35.09 13.95 10.61
N VAL A 316 -34.84 13.08 11.59
CA VAL A 316 -33.63 12.25 11.63
C VAL A 316 -33.63 11.26 10.46
N THR A 317 -34.77 10.66 10.11
CA THR A 317 -34.87 9.77 8.94
C THR A 317 -34.58 10.52 7.64
N GLU A 318 -35.12 11.75 7.47
CA GLU A 318 -34.83 12.59 6.30
C GLU A 318 -33.32 12.91 6.22
N ALA A 319 -32.69 13.24 7.33
CA ALA A 319 -31.26 13.47 7.42
C ALA A 319 -30.45 12.25 7.04
N VAL A 320 -30.76 11.09 7.62
CA VAL A 320 -30.06 9.82 7.36
C VAL A 320 -30.17 9.39 5.91
N LEU A 321 -31.34 9.57 5.28
CA LEU A 321 -31.52 9.25 3.86
C LEU A 321 -30.70 10.19 2.96
N ALA A 322 -30.70 11.48 3.24
CA ALA A 322 -29.91 12.46 2.48
C ALA A 322 -28.40 12.23 2.62
N THR A 323 -27.94 12.04 3.86
CA THR A 323 -26.51 11.79 4.12
C THR A 323 -26.07 10.39 3.69
N GLY A 324 -26.94 9.38 3.79
CA GLY A 324 -26.68 8.04 3.27
C GLY A 324 -26.51 8.02 1.76
N PHE A 325 -27.38 8.75 1.03
CA PHE A 325 -27.25 8.93 -0.41
C PHE A 325 -25.95 9.69 -0.76
N GLY A 326 -25.67 10.79 -0.04
CA GLY A 326 -24.39 11.51 -0.17
C GLY A 326 -23.20 10.61 0.10
N GLY A 327 -23.27 9.78 1.15
CA GLY A 327 -22.23 8.80 1.49
C GLY A 327 -21.98 7.78 0.38
N ALA A 328 -23.05 7.22 -0.20
CA ALA A 328 -22.93 6.29 -1.32
C ALA A 328 -22.32 6.95 -2.56
N LEU A 329 -22.75 8.17 -2.88
CA LEU A 329 -22.17 8.96 -3.97
C LEU A 329 -20.68 9.25 -3.71
N GLY A 330 -20.32 9.56 -2.46
CA GLY A 330 -18.95 9.79 -2.05
C GLY A 330 -18.05 8.56 -2.24
N VAL A 331 -18.54 7.37 -1.90
CA VAL A 331 -17.82 6.11 -2.17
C VAL A 331 -17.59 5.94 -3.68
N VAL A 332 -18.60 6.17 -4.52
CA VAL A 332 -18.46 6.09 -5.99
C VAL A 332 -17.41 7.07 -6.49
N LEU A 333 -17.44 8.31 -6.03
CA LEU A 333 -16.45 9.34 -6.38
C LEU A 333 -15.05 8.94 -5.87
N GLY A 334 -14.95 8.39 -4.67
CA GLY A 334 -13.69 7.88 -4.11
C GLY A 334 -13.08 6.76 -4.95
N VAL A 335 -13.90 5.79 -5.38
CA VAL A 335 -13.46 4.72 -6.30
C VAL A 335 -12.98 5.31 -7.63
N LEU A 336 -13.71 6.28 -8.17
CA LEU A 336 -13.34 6.93 -9.42
C LEU A 336 -11.99 7.66 -9.31
N VAL A 337 -11.79 8.44 -8.25
CA VAL A 337 -10.53 9.13 -7.96
C VAL A 337 -9.38 8.10 -7.81
N MET A 338 -9.59 7.03 -7.05
CA MET A 338 -8.58 5.98 -6.90
C MET A 338 -8.20 5.36 -8.26
N ARG A 339 -9.17 5.09 -9.13
CA ARG A 339 -8.92 4.55 -10.48
C ARG A 339 -8.15 5.52 -11.37
N LEU A 340 -8.45 6.82 -11.29
CA LEU A 340 -7.75 7.85 -12.07
C LEU A 340 -6.27 8.00 -11.65
N TYR A 341 -6.01 7.93 -10.34
CA TYR A 341 -4.67 8.12 -9.79
C TYR A 341 -3.89 6.82 -9.58
N GLU A 342 -4.50 5.66 -9.85
CA GLU A 342 -3.89 4.34 -9.65
C GLU A 342 -2.47 4.23 -10.24
N ARG A 343 -2.32 4.58 -11.52
CA ARG A 343 -1.03 4.48 -12.22
C ARG A 343 0.03 5.41 -11.64
N SER A 344 -0.35 6.64 -11.32
CA SER A 344 0.57 7.64 -10.76
C SER A 344 0.99 7.25 -9.34
N LEU A 345 0.05 6.76 -8.53
CA LEU A 345 0.28 6.35 -7.15
C LEU A 345 1.21 5.13 -7.09
N VAL A 346 0.91 4.11 -7.89
CA VAL A 346 1.74 2.88 -7.98
C VAL A 346 3.15 3.26 -8.43
N HIS A 347 3.30 4.04 -9.50
CA HIS A 347 4.61 4.46 -9.99
C HIS A 347 5.41 5.28 -8.97
N TYR A 348 4.75 6.19 -8.24
CA TYR A 348 5.40 7.00 -7.21
C TYR A 348 5.84 6.16 -6.01
N LEU A 349 4.98 5.25 -5.53
CA LEU A 349 5.28 4.36 -4.41
C LEU A 349 6.35 3.32 -4.79
N GLU A 350 6.33 2.81 -6.02
CA GLU A 350 7.39 1.94 -6.53
C GLU A 350 8.75 2.64 -6.59
N LYS A 351 8.79 3.93 -6.94
CA LYS A 351 10.02 4.73 -6.87
C LYS A 351 10.54 4.90 -5.43
N LEU A 352 9.65 4.97 -4.47
CA LEU A 352 9.99 5.00 -3.05
C LEU A 352 10.30 3.58 -2.50
N GLY A 353 10.17 2.53 -3.35
CA GLY A 353 10.39 1.15 -2.98
C GLY A 353 9.33 0.55 -2.05
N VAL A 354 8.18 1.19 -1.93
CA VAL A 354 7.05 0.68 -1.14
C VAL A 354 6.15 -0.13 -2.07
N PRO A 355 6.01 -1.47 -1.85
CA PRO A 355 5.08 -2.27 -2.61
C PRO A 355 3.65 -1.79 -2.36
N PHE A 356 2.90 -1.47 -3.40
CA PHE A 356 1.50 -1.12 -3.25
C PHE A 356 0.62 -2.32 -3.61
N LEU A 357 0.05 -2.94 -2.59
CA LEU A 357 -0.91 -4.02 -2.73
C LEU A 357 -2.33 -3.48 -2.55
N TRP A 358 -3.13 -3.61 -3.59
CA TRP A 358 -4.54 -3.25 -3.51
C TRP A 358 -5.27 -4.08 -2.45
N LEU A 359 -6.21 -3.42 -1.77
CA LEU A 359 -7.08 -4.10 -0.83
C LEU A 359 -7.99 -5.09 -1.58
N ASP A 360 -8.17 -6.28 -1.02
CA ASP A 360 -9.08 -7.29 -1.58
C ASP A 360 -10.51 -6.75 -1.66
N LEU A 361 -11.27 -7.17 -2.66
CA LEU A 361 -12.65 -6.73 -2.90
C LEU A 361 -13.54 -6.78 -1.63
N PRO A 362 -13.53 -7.84 -0.79
CA PRO A 362 -14.37 -7.88 0.42
C PRO A 362 -13.98 -6.81 1.46
N ARG A 363 -12.68 -6.51 1.60
CA ARG A 363 -12.22 -5.48 2.54
C ARG A 363 -12.54 -4.07 2.02
N MET A 364 -12.45 -3.87 0.70
CA MET A 364 -12.84 -2.62 0.06
C MET A 364 -14.35 -2.39 0.19
N ALA A 365 -15.17 -3.44 0.03
CA ALA A 365 -16.61 -3.39 0.28
C ALA A 365 -16.92 -3.06 1.75
N ALA A 366 -16.21 -3.65 2.70
CA ALA A 366 -16.35 -3.33 4.13
C ALA A 366 -16.01 -1.86 4.43
N ALA A 367 -14.95 -1.30 3.82
CA ALA A 367 -14.62 0.12 3.94
C ALA A 367 -15.70 1.02 3.34
N ALA A 368 -16.28 0.64 2.20
CA ALA A 368 -17.39 1.36 1.57
C ALA A 368 -18.63 1.38 2.45
N VAL A 369 -19.03 0.22 2.99
CA VAL A 369 -20.15 0.14 3.94
C VAL A 369 -19.87 0.97 5.19
N GLY A 370 -18.65 0.90 5.73
CA GLY A 370 -18.23 1.71 6.88
C GLY A 370 -18.35 3.22 6.61
N ALA A 371 -17.93 3.70 5.45
CA ALA A 371 -18.04 5.10 5.07
C ALA A 371 -19.50 5.57 4.94
N VAL A 372 -20.39 4.74 4.35
CA VAL A 372 -21.82 5.04 4.27
C VAL A 372 -22.48 5.04 5.65
N VAL A 373 -22.15 4.09 6.52
CA VAL A 373 -22.64 4.05 7.90
C VAL A 373 -22.21 5.29 8.67
N LEU A 374 -20.96 5.71 8.53
CA LEU A 374 -20.46 6.96 9.13
C LEU A 374 -21.21 8.18 8.59
N ALA A 375 -21.50 8.25 7.31
CA ALA A 375 -22.31 9.32 6.71
C ALA A 375 -23.74 9.35 7.31
N CYS A 376 -24.38 8.19 7.48
CA CYS A 376 -25.68 8.07 8.14
C CYS A 376 -25.62 8.53 9.62
N LEU A 377 -24.55 8.21 10.33
CA LEU A 377 -24.33 8.64 11.72
C LEU A 377 -24.17 10.16 11.81
N ILE A 378 -23.40 10.77 10.88
CA ILE A 378 -23.28 12.24 10.78
C ILE A 378 -24.67 12.87 10.60
N GLY A 379 -25.47 12.32 9.69
CA GLY A 379 -26.84 12.80 9.43
C GLY A 379 -27.72 12.70 10.66
N ALA A 380 -27.69 11.56 11.34
CA ALA A 380 -28.47 11.33 12.57
C ALA A 380 -28.08 12.29 13.68
N LEU A 381 -26.78 12.40 14.00
CA LEU A 381 -26.25 13.23 15.07
C LEU A 381 -26.43 14.73 14.76
N GLY A 382 -26.15 15.14 13.52
CA GLY A 382 -26.29 16.53 13.11
C GLY A 382 -27.74 17.04 13.10
N ALA A 383 -28.71 16.17 12.76
CA ALA A 383 -30.12 16.51 12.77
C ALA A 383 -30.80 16.38 14.14
N LEU A 384 -30.22 15.58 15.04
CA LEU A 384 -30.83 15.26 16.35
C LEU A 384 -31.07 16.51 17.19
N TYR A 385 -30.05 17.36 17.32
CA TYR A 385 -30.14 18.58 18.15
C TYR A 385 -31.20 19.57 17.61
N PRO A 386 -31.18 19.99 16.32
CA PRO A 386 -32.18 20.90 15.80
C PRO A 386 -33.60 20.30 15.82
N ALA A 387 -33.74 19.00 15.53
CA ALA A 387 -35.03 18.30 15.60
C ALA A 387 -35.60 18.26 17.03
N TRP A 388 -34.76 17.95 18.01
CA TRP A 388 -35.13 17.94 19.42
C TRP A 388 -35.54 19.32 19.91
N ARG A 389 -34.78 20.36 19.57
CA ARG A 389 -35.09 21.75 19.93
C ARG A 389 -36.43 22.21 19.32
N ALA A 390 -36.69 21.89 18.04
CA ALA A 390 -37.97 22.20 17.37
C ALA A 390 -39.13 21.45 18.01
N SER A 391 -38.94 20.19 18.43
CA SER A 391 -39.98 19.39 19.06
C SER A 391 -40.44 19.93 20.41
N ARG A 392 -39.66 20.75 21.10
CA ARG A 392 -39.98 21.31 22.42
C ARG A 392 -40.71 22.65 22.40
N ARG A 393 -40.70 23.40 21.25
CA ARG A 393 -41.38 24.69 21.13
C ARG A 393 -42.89 24.52 21.11
N ASP A 394 -43.64 25.47 21.68
CA ASP A 394 -45.08 25.42 21.71
C ASP A 394 -45.71 25.58 20.34
N PRO A 395 -46.82 24.86 20.02
CA PRO A 395 -47.51 24.99 18.71
C PRO A 395 -47.94 26.40 18.42
N TYR A 396 -48.37 27.16 19.44
CA TYR A 396 -48.83 28.54 19.29
C TYR A 396 -47.76 29.50 18.78
N ASP A 397 -46.53 29.40 19.31
CA ASP A 397 -45.39 30.23 18.90
C ASP A 397 -44.91 29.88 17.48
N LEU A 398 -45.09 28.61 17.06
CA LEU A 398 -44.68 28.12 15.76
C LEU A 398 -45.63 28.60 14.63
N VAL A 399 -46.92 28.86 14.93
CA VAL A 399 -47.92 29.30 13.95
C VAL A 399 -47.91 30.82 13.80
N ARG A 400 -47.66 31.58 14.85
CA ARG A 400 -47.69 33.05 14.85
C ARG A 400 -46.46 33.73 14.24
N GLY A 401 -45.39 32.98 14.03
CA GLY A 401 -44.19 33.51 13.35
C GLY A 401 -43.39 34.56 14.15
N GLU A 402 -43.71 34.79 15.41
CA GLU A 402 -43.01 35.71 16.30
C GLU A 402 -41.93 34.99 17.07
N GLY A 403 -40.65 35.26 16.68
CA GLY A 403 -39.45 34.77 17.39
C GLY A 403 -38.18 34.83 16.58
#